data_33bef926cc6a8ab58609e320988843ef
#
_entry.id   33bef926cc6a8ab58609e320988843ef
#
_cell.length_a   1.000
_cell.length_b   1.000
_cell.length_c   1.000
_cell.angle_alpha   90.00
_cell.angle_beta   90.00
_cell.angle_gamma   90.00
#
_symmetry.space_group_name_H-M   'P 1'
#
loop_
_entity.id
_entity.type
_entity.pdbx_description
1 polymer ?
#
loop_
_entity_poly.entity_id
_entity_poly.type
_entity_poly.pdbx_seq_one_letter_code
_entity_poly.pdbx_strand_id
1 'polypeptide(L)'
;GMPTPISYEKAIKAVKIANDEKRMIIIFVDTPGADPTEESEAGGIAWRIGGTIKALVEAEVPTISVIINRGCSGGAIALTGTDITLAMENSTYLVITPEACSSILYHDRHHANEAAEISQITSKEGFSHGIVDALVEEPKGPAHRFHEESIQSLKTALIKNIKKLKEIPIDGVFENRVKRWSKMGQWEEGIEVDRVPKSRFPVPNSNGYIKRRN
;
A
#
# COMPACT_ATOMS: atom_id res chain seq x y z
N GLY A 1 0.61 3.11 -14.09
CA GLY A 1 -0.53 3.96 -14.39
C GLY A 1 -1.70 3.70 -13.44
N MET A 2 -2.87 4.26 -13.73
CA MET A 2 -4.10 4.00 -12.96
C MET A 2 -4.78 2.73 -13.50
N PRO A 3 -4.88 1.66 -12.70
CA PRO A 3 -5.51 0.43 -13.15
C PRO A 3 -7.03 0.59 -13.26
N THR A 4 -7.58 0.04 -14.35
CA THR A 4 -9.01 -0.04 -14.65
C THR A 4 -9.63 -1.33 -14.11
N PRO A 5 -10.97 -1.51 -14.14
CA PRO A 5 -11.62 -2.76 -13.76
C PRO A 5 -11.03 -4.00 -14.43
N ILE A 6 -10.71 -3.89 -15.74
CA ILE A 6 -10.10 -4.99 -16.51
C ILE A 6 -8.68 -5.32 -15.99
N SER A 7 -7.93 -4.31 -15.55
CA SER A 7 -6.58 -4.52 -14.99
C SER A 7 -6.63 -5.38 -13.72
N TYR A 8 -7.58 -5.12 -12.83
CA TYR A 8 -7.79 -5.91 -11.62
C TYR A 8 -8.32 -7.32 -11.93
N GLU A 9 -9.20 -7.43 -12.94
CA GLU A 9 -9.64 -8.76 -13.38
C GLU A 9 -8.48 -9.62 -13.89
N LYS A 10 -7.53 -9.01 -14.62
CA LYS A 10 -6.30 -9.71 -15.03
C LYS A 10 -5.47 -10.15 -13.82
N ALA A 11 -5.36 -9.30 -12.79
CA ALA A 11 -4.67 -9.67 -11.56
C ALA A 11 -5.32 -10.87 -10.86
N ILE A 12 -6.65 -10.89 -10.73
CA ILE A 12 -7.41 -12.03 -10.17
C ILE A 12 -7.14 -13.31 -10.99
N LYS A 13 -7.18 -13.22 -12.32
CA LYS A 13 -6.87 -14.36 -13.20
C LYS A 13 -5.42 -14.84 -13.03
N ALA A 14 -4.47 -13.91 -12.88
CA ALA A 14 -3.08 -14.28 -12.64
C ALA A 14 -2.88 -15.01 -11.32
N VAL A 15 -3.57 -14.59 -10.25
CA VAL A 15 -3.57 -15.31 -8.96
C VAL A 15 -4.10 -16.71 -9.12
N LYS A 16 -5.22 -16.89 -9.84
CA LYS A 16 -5.78 -18.22 -10.10
C LYS A 16 -4.79 -19.12 -10.85
N ILE A 17 -4.18 -18.62 -11.92
CA ILE A 17 -3.17 -19.38 -12.68
C ILE A 17 -2.00 -19.77 -11.77
N ALA A 18 -1.53 -18.83 -10.93
CA ALA A 18 -0.43 -19.08 -10.01
C ALA A 18 -0.77 -20.19 -8.99
N ASN A 19 -2.01 -20.20 -8.48
CA ASN A 19 -2.49 -21.28 -7.60
C ASN A 19 -2.51 -22.62 -8.32
N ASP A 20 -3.08 -22.67 -9.52
CA ASP A 20 -3.20 -23.91 -10.32
C ASP A 20 -1.82 -24.47 -10.68
N GLU A 21 -0.87 -23.61 -11.03
CA GLU A 21 0.48 -24.00 -11.43
C GLU A 21 1.50 -24.04 -10.26
N LYS A 22 1.06 -23.75 -9.04
CA LYS A 22 1.90 -23.72 -7.81
C LYS A 22 3.10 -22.77 -7.96
N ARG A 23 2.88 -21.61 -8.57
CA ARG A 23 3.92 -20.58 -8.80
C ARG A 23 3.81 -19.44 -7.79
N MET A 24 4.93 -19.02 -7.24
CA MET A 24 5.02 -17.80 -6.43
C MET A 24 4.62 -16.56 -7.25
N ILE A 25 3.95 -15.61 -6.61
CA ILE A 25 3.55 -14.35 -7.22
C ILE A 25 4.49 -13.23 -6.76
N ILE A 26 5.00 -12.45 -7.71
CA ILE A 26 5.71 -11.19 -7.44
C ILE A 26 4.99 -10.07 -8.17
N ILE A 27 4.62 -9.03 -7.43
CA ILE A 27 3.86 -7.88 -7.93
C ILE A 27 4.71 -6.62 -7.79
N PHE A 28 4.89 -5.90 -8.89
CA PHE A 28 5.49 -4.57 -8.88
C PHE A 28 4.39 -3.51 -8.90
N VAL A 29 4.41 -2.64 -7.90
CA VAL A 29 3.37 -1.62 -7.69
C VAL A 29 3.93 -0.24 -8.02
N ASP A 30 3.33 0.39 -9.03
CA ASP A 30 3.54 1.81 -9.37
C ASP A 30 2.22 2.40 -9.86
N THR A 31 1.44 2.93 -8.95
CA THR A 31 0.13 3.52 -9.26
C THR A 31 -0.19 4.73 -8.39
N PRO A 32 -0.67 5.82 -8.97
CA PRO A 32 -1.23 6.96 -8.22
C PRO A 32 -2.62 6.69 -7.65
N GLY A 33 -3.18 5.50 -7.86
CA GLY A 33 -4.51 5.07 -7.46
C GLY A 33 -5.23 4.34 -8.59
N ALA A 34 -6.42 3.82 -8.28
CA ALA A 34 -7.30 3.23 -9.29
C ALA A 34 -7.87 4.31 -10.21
N ASP A 35 -8.26 3.93 -11.43
CA ASP A 35 -8.86 4.85 -12.39
C ASP A 35 -10.20 5.42 -11.88
N PRO A 36 -10.32 6.76 -11.73
CA PRO A 36 -11.49 7.39 -11.12
C PRO A 36 -12.55 7.84 -12.14
N THR A 37 -12.49 7.34 -13.38
CA THR A 37 -13.44 7.73 -14.42
C THR A 37 -14.81 7.14 -14.20
N GLU A 38 -15.84 7.80 -14.73
CA GLU A 38 -17.22 7.32 -14.72
C GLU A 38 -17.33 5.93 -15.39
N GLU A 39 -16.57 5.70 -16.44
CA GLU A 39 -16.51 4.40 -17.12
C GLU A 39 -15.98 3.31 -16.18
N SER A 40 -14.95 3.60 -15.38
CA SER A 40 -14.42 2.67 -14.40
C SER A 40 -15.38 2.42 -13.24
N GLU A 41 -16.11 3.45 -12.79
CA GLU A 41 -17.16 3.29 -11.77
C GLU A 41 -18.30 2.40 -12.32
N ALA A 42 -18.79 2.69 -13.51
CA ALA A 42 -19.81 1.86 -14.18
C ALA A 42 -19.31 0.42 -14.43
N GLY A 43 -18.01 0.25 -14.68
CA GLY A 43 -17.34 -1.03 -14.82
C GLY A 43 -17.10 -1.78 -13.51
N GLY A 44 -17.48 -1.21 -12.36
CA GLY A 44 -17.41 -1.82 -11.04
C GLY A 44 -15.99 -1.84 -10.46
N ILE A 45 -15.24 -0.74 -10.57
CA ILE A 45 -13.84 -0.63 -10.09
C ILE A 45 -13.70 -1.04 -8.62
N ALA A 46 -14.59 -0.57 -7.73
CA ALA A 46 -14.56 -0.87 -6.30
C ALA A 46 -14.73 -2.38 -6.04
N TRP A 47 -15.64 -3.02 -6.76
CA TRP A 47 -15.85 -4.46 -6.69
C TRP A 47 -14.61 -5.26 -7.13
N ARG A 48 -13.94 -4.80 -8.21
CA ARG A 48 -12.72 -5.44 -8.72
C ARG A 48 -11.53 -5.25 -7.77
N ILE A 49 -11.40 -4.09 -7.13
CA ILE A 49 -10.43 -3.84 -6.07
C ILE A 49 -10.64 -4.85 -4.92
N GLY A 50 -11.87 -4.93 -4.38
CA GLY A 50 -12.20 -5.87 -3.32
C GLY A 50 -11.96 -7.34 -3.71
N GLY A 51 -12.33 -7.73 -4.93
CA GLY A 51 -12.06 -9.04 -5.49
C GLY A 51 -10.56 -9.37 -5.60
N THR A 52 -9.73 -8.39 -5.94
CA THR A 52 -8.28 -8.57 -6.03
C THR A 52 -7.65 -8.72 -4.64
N ILE A 53 -8.08 -7.90 -3.66
CA ILE A 53 -7.66 -8.08 -2.26
C ILE A 53 -7.98 -9.49 -1.80
N LYS A 54 -9.23 -9.94 -1.99
CA LYS A 54 -9.67 -11.28 -1.62
C LYS A 54 -8.79 -12.35 -2.29
N ALA A 55 -8.61 -12.27 -3.61
CA ALA A 55 -7.83 -13.25 -4.35
C ALA A 55 -6.37 -13.35 -3.85
N LEU A 56 -5.72 -12.22 -3.54
CA LEU A 56 -4.35 -12.21 -3.00
C LEU A 56 -4.28 -12.72 -1.57
N VAL A 57 -5.23 -12.32 -0.72
CA VAL A 57 -5.28 -12.81 0.67
C VAL A 57 -5.53 -14.33 0.72
N GLU A 58 -6.37 -14.84 -0.17
CA GLU A 58 -6.69 -16.27 -0.28
C GLU A 58 -5.72 -17.06 -1.17
N ALA A 59 -4.67 -16.42 -1.73
CA ALA A 59 -3.73 -17.14 -2.59
C ALA A 59 -3.07 -18.31 -1.85
N GLU A 60 -3.05 -19.48 -2.48
CA GLU A 60 -2.47 -20.72 -1.94
C GLU A 60 -0.97 -20.82 -2.15
N VAL A 61 -0.38 -19.81 -2.77
CA VAL A 61 1.05 -19.73 -3.08
C VAL A 61 1.69 -18.52 -2.40
N PRO A 62 3.02 -18.55 -2.15
CA PRO A 62 3.72 -17.40 -1.60
C PRO A 62 3.63 -16.18 -2.52
N THR A 63 3.49 -15.00 -1.90
CA THR A 63 3.27 -13.74 -2.60
C THR A 63 4.18 -12.64 -2.07
N ILE A 64 4.76 -11.84 -2.96
CA ILE A 64 5.57 -10.67 -2.64
C ILE A 64 5.06 -9.48 -3.45
N SER A 65 4.83 -8.35 -2.81
CA SER A 65 4.66 -7.07 -3.49
C SER A 65 5.87 -6.17 -3.29
N VAL A 66 6.16 -5.36 -4.28
CA VAL A 66 7.24 -4.37 -4.25
C VAL A 66 6.70 -3.04 -4.71
N ILE A 67 6.69 -2.05 -3.85
CA ILE A 67 6.36 -0.67 -4.21
C ILE A 67 7.60 -0.06 -4.84
N ILE A 68 7.59 0.08 -6.18
CA ILE A 68 8.79 0.52 -6.92
C ILE A 68 8.89 2.04 -7.06
N ASN A 69 7.77 2.75 -6.97
CA ASN A 69 7.74 4.21 -7.03
C ASN A 69 6.58 4.74 -6.19
N ARG A 70 5.34 4.59 -6.62
CA ARG A 70 4.16 5.11 -5.93
C ARG A 70 3.14 4.00 -5.69
N GLY A 71 2.73 3.84 -4.44
CA GLY A 71 1.59 3.02 -4.08
C GLY A 71 0.53 3.88 -3.43
N CYS A 72 -0.60 4.14 -4.10
CA CYS A 72 -1.63 5.02 -3.55
C CYS A 72 -2.99 4.36 -3.50
N SER A 73 -3.68 4.58 -2.36
CA SER A 73 -5.09 4.30 -2.15
C SER A 73 -5.48 2.83 -2.37
N GLY A 74 -6.77 2.58 -2.58
CA GLY A 74 -7.31 1.25 -2.91
C GLY A 74 -6.64 0.59 -4.11
N GLY A 75 -6.14 1.40 -5.05
CA GLY A 75 -5.40 0.94 -6.21
C GLY A 75 -4.13 0.14 -5.85
N ALA A 76 -3.38 0.63 -4.88
CA ALA A 76 -2.19 -0.06 -4.39
C ALA A 76 -2.52 -1.16 -3.38
N ILE A 77 -3.45 -0.91 -2.46
CA ILE A 77 -3.86 -1.88 -1.44
C ILE A 77 -4.36 -3.16 -2.09
N ALA A 78 -5.06 -3.07 -3.22
CA ALA A 78 -5.50 -4.22 -3.99
C ALA A 78 -4.36 -5.17 -4.40
N LEU A 79 -3.14 -4.66 -4.52
CA LEU A 79 -1.97 -5.39 -5.01
C LEU A 79 -0.94 -5.68 -3.90
N THR A 80 -1.16 -5.22 -2.68
CA THR A 80 -0.24 -5.40 -1.55
C THR A 80 -0.76 -6.34 -0.46
N GLY A 81 -1.91 -7.01 -0.67
CA GLY A 81 -2.44 -8.06 0.21
C GLY A 81 -1.59 -9.34 0.22
N THR A 82 -0.27 -9.21 0.31
CA THR A 82 0.74 -10.27 0.11
C THR A 82 1.38 -10.72 1.42
N ASP A 83 2.19 -11.78 1.36
CA ASP A 83 2.95 -12.28 2.52
C ASP A 83 4.05 -11.32 2.93
N ILE A 84 4.69 -10.67 1.96
CA ILE A 84 5.76 -9.70 2.17
C ILE A 84 5.53 -8.50 1.27
N THR A 85 5.61 -7.31 1.86
CA THR A 85 5.58 -6.04 1.13
C THR A 85 6.94 -5.37 1.23
N LEU A 86 7.65 -5.29 0.10
CA LEU A 86 8.89 -4.54 -0.04
C LEU A 86 8.59 -3.16 -0.61
N ALA A 87 9.45 -2.20 -0.36
CA ALA A 87 9.37 -0.88 -0.98
C ALA A 87 10.76 -0.34 -1.33
N MET A 88 10.90 0.31 -2.47
CA MET A 88 12.11 1.07 -2.79
C MET A 88 12.25 2.21 -1.79
N GLU A 89 13.48 2.53 -1.41
CA GLU A 89 13.78 3.50 -0.34
C GLU A 89 13.18 4.89 -0.58
N ASN A 90 13.13 5.32 -1.83
CA ASN A 90 12.58 6.62 -2.22
C ASN A 90 11.14 6.54 -2.76
N SER A 91 10.46 5.41 -2.56
CA SER A 91 9.07 5.25 -2.94
C SER A 91 8.12 5.82 -1.88
N THR A 92 6.85 5.98 -2.25
CA THR A 92 5.78 6.43 -1.37
C THR A 92 4.68 5.39 -1.28
N TYR A 93 4.11 5.22 -0.07
CA TYR A 93 2.95 4.37 0.14
C TYR A 93 1.92 5.11 0.99
N LEU A 94 0.81 5.50 0.37
CA LEU A 94 -0.15 6.44 0.95
C LEU A 94 -1.60 6.04 0.69
N VAL A 95 -2.47 6.44 1.61
CA VAL A 95 -3.92 6.17 1.52
C VAL A 95 -4.60 7.11 0.53
N ILE A 96 -4.13 8.37 0.47
CA ILE A 96 -4.73 9.46 -0.31
C ILE A 96 -3.63 10.47 -0.66
N THR A 97 -3.77 11.16 -1.80
CA THR A 97 -2.81 12.20 -2.15
C THR A 97 -2.84 13.37 -1.15
N PRO A 98 -1.71 14.03 -0.89
CA PRO A 98 -1.66 15.16 0.05
C PRO A 98 -2.65 16.28 -0.30
N GLU A 99 -2.84 16.58 -1.57
CA GLU A 99 -3.78 17.59 -2.05
C GLU A 99 -5.24 17.22 -1.75
N ALA A 100 -5.60 15.95 -1.95
CA ALA A 100 -6.93 15.45 -1.63
C ALA A 100 -7.14 15.36 -0.11
N CYS A 101 -6.14 14.93 0.64
CA CYS A 101 -6.14 14.93 2.10
C CYS A 101 -6.33 16.36 2.65
N SER A 102 -5.58 17.32 2.12
CA SER A 102 -5.71 18.74 2.45
C SER A 102 -7.14 19.25 2.19
N SER A 103 -7.71 18.91 1.03
CA SER A 103 -9.08 19.31 0.69
C SER A 103 -10.12 18.77 1.67
N ILE A 104 -9.93 17.56 2.19
CA ILE A 104 -10.83 16.95 3.17
C ILE A 104 -10.66 17.56 4.55
N LEU A 105 -9.41 17.68 5.02
CA LEU A 105 -9.13 18.11 6.40
C LEU A 105 -9.26 19.63 6.60
N TYR A 106 -8.83 20.40 5.60
CA TYR A 106 -8.72 21.86 5.71
C TYR A 106 -9.72 22.60 4.80
N HIS A 107 -10.49 21.87 3.97
CA HIS A 107 -11.35 22.44 2.91
C HIS A 107 -10.57 23.33 1.91
N ASP A 108 -9.24 23.12 1.80
CA ASP A 108 -8.35 23.86 0.96
C ASP A 108 -7.16 22.97 0.55
N ARG A 109 -6.66 23.13 -0.69
CA ARG A 109 -5.53 22.37 -1.23
C ARG A 109 -4.16 22.94 -0.86
N HIS A 110 -4.11 24.15 -0.32
CA HIS A 110 -2.85 24.84 -0.01
C HIS A 110 -2.09 24.24 1.18
N HIS A 111 -2.72 23.37 1.98
CA HIS A 111 -2.09 22.65 3.09
C HIS A 111 -1.58 21.26 2.71
N ALA A 112 -1.29 21.01 1.41
CA ALA A 112 -0.84 19.70 0.95
C ALA A 112 0.48 19.26 1.62
N ASN A 113 1.41 20.18 1.88
CA ASN A 113 2.67 19.87 2.57
C ASN A 113 2.43 19.40 4.02
N GLU A 114 1.59 20.11 4.77
CA GLU A 114 1.20 19.73 6.13
C GLU A 114 0.48 18.38 6.13
N ALA A 115 -0.42 18.16 5.15
CA ALA A 115 -1.11 16.89 4.98
C ALA A 115 -0.15 15.73 4.68
N ALA A 116 0.88 15.96 3.87
CA ALA A 116 1.91 14.97 3.57
C ALA A 116 2.72 14.57 4.81
N GLU A 117 3.14 15.56 5.61
CA GLU A 117 3.88 15.32 6.86
C GLU A 117 3.05 14.54 7.88
N ILE A 118 1.79 14.93 8.07
CA ILE A 118 0.88 14.26 9.02
C ILE A 118 0.58 12.83 8.58
N SER A 119 0.42 12.60 7.27
CA SER A 119 0.09 11.29 6.72
C SER A 119 1.27 10.33 6.63
N GLN A 120 2.50 10.81 6.84
CA GLN A 120 3.71 9.99 6.84
C GLN A 120 3.79 9.08 5.60
N ILE A 121 3.80 9.71 4.43
CA ILE A 121 3.56 9.05 3.13
C ILE A 121 4.75 8.28 2.57
N THR A 122 5.95 8.39 3.17
CA THR A 122 7.15 7.74 2.64
C THR A 122 7.20 6.26 3.00
N SER A 123 7.85 5.46 2.16
CA SER A 123 8.04 4.04 2.46
C SER A 123 8.93 3.81 3.69
N LYS A 124 9.78 4.77 4.07
CA LYS A 124 10.57 4.72 5.31
C LYS A 124 9.67 4.79 6.54
N GLU A 125 8.68 5.67 6.52
CA GLU A 125 7.67 5.76 7.57
C GLU A 125 6.77 4.52 7.58
N GLY A 126 6.34 4.05 6.41
CA GLY A 126 5.61 2.79 6.28
C GLY A 126 6.37 1.59 6.87
N PHE A 127 7.70 1.56 6.72
CA PHE A 127 8.56 0.55 7.34
C PHE A 127 8.62 0.72 8.86
N SER A 128 8.74 1.95 9.37
CA SER A 128 8.76 2.22 10.82
C SER A 128 7.45 1.82 11.53
N HIS A 129 6.32 1.87 10.79
CA HIS A 129 5.01 1.44 11.28
C HIS A 129 4.70 -0.05 11.05
N GLY A 130 5.62 -0.81 10.45
CA GLY A 130 5.43 -2.23 10.16
C GLY A 130 4.46 -2.52 9.02
N ILE A 131 4.09 -1.52 8.20
CA ILE A 131 3.25 -1.68 7.01
C ILE A 131 4.07 -2.26 5.85
N VAL A 132 5.31 -1.79 5.71
CA VAL A 132 6.32 -2.31 4.78
C VAL A 132 7.28 -3.21 5.55
N ASP A 133 7.54 -4.42 5.06
CA ASP A 133 8.37 -5.42 5.76
C ASP A 133 9.87 -5.19 5.57
N ALA A 134 10.29 -4.60 4.45
CA ALA A 134 11.67 -4.21 4.23
C ALA A 134 11.80 -3.13 3.16
N LEU A 135 12.81 -2.28 3.33
CA LEU A 135 13.22 -1.30 2.33
C LEU A 135 14.27 -1.91 1.40
N VAL A 136 14.18 -1.56 0.12
CA VAL A 136 15.19 -1.84 -0.88
C VAL A 136 16.04 -0.59 -1.05
N GLU A 137 17.30 -0.67 -0.66
CA GLU A 137 18.22 0.47 -0.70
C GLU A 137 18.47 0.96 -2.12
N GLU A 138 18.59 2.26 -2.26
CA GLU A 138 18.97 2.97 -3.48
C GLU A 138 20.32 3.69 -3.25
N PRO A 139 21.45 2.96 -3.22
CA PRO A 139 22.70 3.41 -2.62
C PRO A 139 23.37 4.59 -3.31
N LYS A 140 23.02 4.86 -4.56
CA LYS A 140 23.53 6.01 -5.31
C LYS A 140 22.50 7.12 -5.49
N GLY A 141 21.25 6.89 -5.05
CA GLY A 141 20.12 7.78 -5.20
C GLY A 141 18.97 7.17 -6.00
N PRO A 142 17.99 7.96 -6.43
CA PRO A 142 16.74 7.47 -7.00
C PRO A 142 16.93 6.54 -8.20
N ALA A 143 16.20 5.42 -8.22
CA ALA A 143 16.30 4.34 -9.20
C ALA A 143 16.24 4.80 -10.66
N HIS A 144 15.49 5.86 -10.96
CA HIS A 144 15.39 6.41 -12.32
C HIS A 144 16.68 7.04 -12.83
N ARG A 145 17.67 7.29 -11.97
CA ARG A 145 19.01 7.77 -12.33
C ARG A 145 20.07 6.68 -12.27
N PHE A 146 19.87 5.66 -11.47
CA PHE A 146 20.84 4.60 -11.17
C PHE A 146 20.19 3.23 -11.32
N HIS A 147 19.77 2.89 -12.56
CA HIS A 147 18.97 1.71 -12.85
C HIS A 147 19.67 0.41 -12.46
N GLU A 148 20.93 0.25 -12.86
CA GLU A 148 21.66 -1.01 -12.65
C GLU A 148 21.84 -1.32 -11.17
N GLU A 149 22.25 -0.34 -10.38
CA GLU A 149 22.45 -0.49 -8.95
C GLU A 149 21.12 -0.78 -8.23
N SER A 150 20.07 -0.08 -8.61
CA SER A 150 18.74 -0.27 -8.05
C SER A 150 18.15 -1.65 -8.40
N ILE A 151 18.35 -2.10 -9.64
CA ILE A 151 17.97 -3.46 -10.08
C ILE A 151 18.73 -4.51 -9.28
N GLN A 152 20.03 -4.31 -9.06
CA GLN A 152 20.83 -5.25 -8.29
C GLN A 152 20.42 -5.31 -6.81
N SER A 153 20.13 -4.16 -6.18
CA SER A 153 19.57 -4.09 -4.83
C SER A 153 18.24 -4.81 -4.75
N LEU A 154 17.32 -4.53 -5.68
CA LEU A 154 16.01 -5.17 -5.74
C LEU A 154 16.12 -6.68 -5.95
N LYS A 155 16.97 -7.13 -6.87
CA LYS A 155 17.22 -8.55 -7.09
C LYS A 155 17.70 -9.25 -5.82
N THR A 156 18.63 -8.63 -5.10
CA THR A 156 19.17 -9.16 -3.84
C THR A 156 18.08 -9.28 -2.78
N ALA A 157 17.27 -8.23 -2.62
CA ALA A 157 16.15 -8.22 -1.68
C ALA A 157 15.09 -9.28 -2.03
N LEU A 158 14.75 -9.42 -3.31
CA LEU A 158 13.81 -10.45 -3.77
C LEU A 158 14.33 -11.86 -3.49
N ILE A 159 15.56 -12.16 -3.85
CA ILE A 159 16.17 -13.49 -3.62
C ILE A 159 16.16 -13.83 -2.13
N LYS A 160 16.52 -12.88 -1.25
CA LYS A 160 16.49 -13.06 0.20
C LYS A 160 15.08 -13.43 0.68
N ASN A 161 14.06 -12.69 0.26
CA ASN A 161 12.68 -12.89 0.71
C ASN A 161 12.02 -14.12 0.07
N ILE A 162 12.36 -14.45 -1.17
CA ILE A 162 11.93 -15.71 -1.81
C ILE A 162 12.47 -16.91 -1.03
N LYS A 163 13.73 -16.91 -0.61
CA LYS A 163 14.32 -17.98 0.20
C LYS A 163 13.56 -18.11 1.52
N LYS A 164 13.31 -17.00 2.22
CA LYS A 164 12.55 -16.98 3.47
C LYS A 164 11.15 -17.57 3.31
N LEU A 165 10.42 -17.21 2.26
CA LEU A 165 9.08 -17.74 2.01
C LEU A 165 9.06 -19.22 1.63
N LYS A 166 10.12 -19.73 0.97
CA LYS A 166 10.23 -21.15 0.64
C LYS A 166 10.47 -22.05 1.86
N GLU A 167 10.89 -21.50 2.98
CA GLU A 167 11.03 -22.24 4.25
C GLU A 167 9.68 -22.46 4.94
N ILE A 168 8.64 -21.72 4.55
CA ILE A 168 7.30 -21.86 5.10
C ILE A 168 6.59 -23.03 4.39
N PRO A 169 6.05 -24.02 5.12
CA PRO A 169 5.22 -25.06 4.54
C PRO A 169 4.03 -24.43 3.78
N ILE A 170 3.71 -24.99 2.62
CA ILE A 170 2.66 -24.43 1.75
C ILE A 170 1.31 -24.29 2.47
N ASP A 171 0.98 -25.26 3.32
CA ASP A 171 -0.27 -25.27 4.11
C ASP A 171 -0.32 -24.16 5.15
N GLY A 172 0.83 -23.58 5.53
CA GLY A 172 0.93 -22.47 6.49
C GLY A 172 0.92 -21.07 5.86
N VAL A 173 1.02 -20.97 4.54
CA VAL A 173 1.17 -19.66 3.84
C VAL A 173 -0.04 -18.78 4.08
N PHE A 174 -1.25 -19.29 3.89
CA PHE A 174 -2.48 -18.54 4.10
C PHE A 174 -2.63 -18.05 5.55
N GLU A 175 -2.45 -18.94 6.53
CA GLU A 175 -2.59 -18.62 7.95
C GLU A 175 -1.57 -17.55 8.38
N ASN A 176 -0.33 -17.67 7.93
CA ASN A 176 0.71 -16.66 8.21
C ASN A 176 0.35 -15.29 7.61
N ARG A 177 -0.21 -15.26 6.40
CA ARG A 177 -0.67 -14.04 5.75
C ARG A 177 -1.80 -13.38 6.54
N VAL A 178 -2.83 -14.13 6.90
CA VAL A 178 -3.94 -13.63 7.73
C VAL A 178 -3.43 -13.11 9.06
N LYS A 179 -2.53 -13.86 9.73
CA LYS A 179 -1.92 -13.46 11.01
C LYS A 179 -1.10 -12.19 10.88
N ARG A 180 -0.37 -12.00 9.77
CA ARG A 180 0.36 -10.77 9.49
C ARG A 180 -0.58 -9.56 9.42
N TRP A 181 -1.62 -9.66 8.62
CA TRP A 181 -2.58 -8.56 8.42
C TRP A 181 -3.42 -8.26 9.66
N SER A 182 -3.83 -9.27 10.42
CA SER A 182 -4.60 -9.10 11.66
C SER A 182 -3.81 -8.45 12.80
N LYS A 183 -2.48 -8.45 12.72
CA LYS A 183 -1.59 -7.82 13.73
C LYS A 183 -1.13 -6.43 13.31
N MET A 184 -1.51 -5.96 12.14
CA MET A 184 -1.10 -4.65 11.65
C MET A 184 -1.84 -3.55 12.40
N GLY A 185 -1.09 -2.55 12.84
CA GLY A 185 -1.58 -1.48 13.69
C GLY A 185 -1.34 -1.73 15.18
N GLN A 186 -1.30 -0.63 15.93
CA GLN A 186 -1.17 -0.66 17.40
C GLN A 186 -2.55 -0.38 18.01
N TRP A 187 -3.02 -1.29 18.84
CA TRP A 187 -4.24 -1.11 19.62
C TRP A 187 -4.08 -1.79 20.97
N GLU A 188 -4.67 -1.20 22.01
CA GLU A 188 -4.73 -1.75 23.35
C GLU A 188 -6.19 -1.84 23.80
N GLU A 189 -6.59 -2.99 24.32
CA GLU A 189 -7.96 -3.23 24.75
C GLU A 189 -8.16 -2.59 26.14
N GLY A 190 -9.20 -1.77 26.29
CA GLY A 190 -9.58 -1.17 27.57
C GLY A 190 -8.84 0.10 27.97
N ILE A 191 -7.94 0.61 27.16
CA ILE A 191 -7.42 1.96 27.31
C ILE A 191 -8.31 2.91 26.49
N GLU A 192 -8.99 3.82 27.18
CA GLU A 192 -9.55 5.00 26.51
C GLU A 192 -8.36 5.73 25.89
N VAL A 193 -8.12 5.51 24.59
CA VAL A 193 -7.13 6.27 23.85
C VAL A 193 -7.58 7.71 23.97
N ASP A 194 -6.83 8.52 24.72
CA ASP A 194 -7.02 9.96 24.73
C ASP A 194 -7.07 10.38 23.26
N ARG A 195 -8.30 10.69 22.82
CA ARG A 195 -8.57 11.01 21.41
C ARG A 195 -7.49 11.96 20.97
N VAL A 196 -6.85 11.65 19.86
CA VAL A 196 -5.82 12.47 19.20
C VAL A 196 -5.98 13.92 19.61
N PRO A 197 -4.99 14.56 20.24
CA PRO A 197 -5.20 15.86 20.88
C PRO A 197 -5.93 16.77 19.91
N LYS A 198 -7.08 17.30 20.32
CA LYS A 198 -7.96 18.18 19.51
C LYS A 198 -7.20 19.37 18.87
N SER A 199 -5.93 19.54 19.21
CA SER A 199 -5.05 20.58 18.71
C SER A 199 -4.36 20.24 17.38
N ARG A 200 -4.35 18.96 16.93
CA ARG A 200 -3.66 18.57 15.67
C ARG A 200 -4.56 18.66 14.44
N PHE A 201 -5.87 18.55 14.60
CA PHE A 201 -6.79 18.66 13.47
C PHE A 201 -7.81 19.77 13.77
N PRO A 202 -7.95 20.77 12.88
CA PRO A 202 -9.01 21.74 13.00
C PRO A 202 -10.35 21.02 12.87
N VAL A 203 -11.13 21.01 13.95
CA VAL A 203 -12.49 20.43 13.94
C VAL A 203 -13.41 21.49 13.31
N PRO A 204 -14.19 21.15 12.26
CA PRO A 204 -15.20 22.05 11.73
C PRO A 204 -16.17 22.45 12.85
N ASN A 205 -16.50 23.74 12.94
CA ASN A 205 -17.58 24.19 13.81
C ASN A 205 -18.91 23.61 13.31
N SER A 206 -19.98 23.76 14.11
CA SER A 206 -21.33 23.29 13.78
C SER A 206 -21.87 23.78 12.42
N ASN A 207 -21.24 24.76 11.81
CA ASN A 207 -21.58 25.31 10.50
C ASN A 207 -20.67 24.81 9.36
N GLY A 208 -19.80 23.80 9.62
CA GLY A 208 -18.91 23.21 8.60
C GLY A 208 -17.65 24.04 8.28
N TYR A 209 -17.40 25.15 8.98
CA TYR A 209 -16.22 25.98 8.75
C TYR A 209 -15.18 25.81 9.85
N ILE A 210 -13.92 25.72 9.43
CA ILE A 210 -12.79 25.71 10.34
C ILE A 210 -12.51 27.14 10.80
N LYS A 211 -12.57 27.39 12.11
CA LYS A 211 -12.11 28.67 12.64
C LYS A 211 -10.61 28.81 12.42
N ARG A 212 -10.19 29.76 11.60
CA ARG A 212 -8.79 30.17 11.55
C ARG A 212 -8.37 30.62 12.94
N ARG A 213 -7.30 30.06 13.49
CA ARG A 213 -6.63 30.63 14.65
C ARG A 213 -5.84 31.85 14.15
N ASN A 214 -6.14 33.01 14.71
CA ASN A 214 -5.30 34.20 14.59
C ASN A 214 -3.98 33.95 15.32
#